data_a16840665af0bee6b3caf32107cbbb52
#
_entry.id   a16840665af0bee6b3caf32107cbbb52
#
_cell.length_a   1.000
_cell.length_b   1.000
_cell.length_c   1.000
_cell.angle_alpha   90.00
_cell.angle_beta   90.00
_cell.angle_gamma   90.00
#
_symmetry.space_group_name_H-M   'P 1'
#
loop_
_entity.id
_entity.type
_entity.pdbx_description
1 polymer ?
#
loop_
_entity_poly.entity_id
_entity_poly.type
_entity_poly.pdbx_seq_one_letter_code
_entity_poly.pdbx_strand_id
1 'polypeptide(L)'
;ATPCPLILAAPVAFIAGVAQAARRGILVKGGGPLEALARAHTVLFDKTGTLTVGGARLLSVEVAPGESADEVLMLGASLEQASHHVLAGAVVQAGVERGLALKVPDQVRESVGSGLHGVIDGRRVSAGSRDMIYGGTRVTEWASRAIRRASWRSALVVFVAVEGRPIGALLLADELRSDAPRAIRMMREAGIARMVMVTGDRAAAAHAIGAALDIDAVLADRVPSDKVDAVRSEQRLHPTVMVGDGINDAPALACADVGIALGARGASASSEAADVVILADRLDRVGEAVVIAQRARRIAVESIVAGMGLSMLAMLAATFGWLMPVPAAIAQEVIDVAVILNALRALTPARGHAGMRMAAADGHELHRDHLVLISNLDRLRSIADALDDVSPEGGAGLIVEANQLVQQEVVLHERDDEGTVYPRLARILRETHSLSAMSRAHREILHLARLLARIVEDLAPEKVDRYLLRDAQRIIEAIEILVRMHTAQEEDIYEAVAERTAA
;
A
#
# COMPACT_ATOMS: atom_id res chain seq x y z
N ALA A 1 -25.45 -45.84 -1.33
CA ALA A 1 -25.12 -44.55 -0.67
C ALA A 1 -24.44 -43.67 -1.65
N THR A 2 -25.04 -42.53 -1.96
CA THR A 2 -24.45 -41.48 -2.81
C THR A 2 -23.63 -40.54 -1.93
N PRO A 3 -22.47 -40.02 -2.38
CA PRO A 3 -21.67 -39.07 -1.59
C PRO A 3 -22.27 -37.65 -1.64
N CYS A 4 -23.60 -37.55 -1.34
CA CYS A 4 -24.34 -36.29 -1.40
C CYS A 4 -23.69 -35.15 -0.59
N PRO A 5 -23.15 -35.38 0.62
CA PRO A 5 -22.43 -34.32 1.36
C PRO A 5 -21.27 -33.71 0.59
N LEU A 6 -20.53 -34.50 -0.17
CA LEU A 6 -19.40 -34.00 -0.99
C LEU A 6 -19.89 -33.11 -2.13
N ILE A 7 -21.00 -33.47 -2.77
CA ILE A 7 -21.54 -32.76 -3.94
C ILE A 7 -22.24 -31.46 -3.53
N LEU A 8 -22.87 -31.42 -2.37
CA LEU A 8 -23.70 -30.28 -1.94
C LEU A 8 -22.95 -29.29 -1.03
N ALA A 9 -22.10 -29.76 -0.11
CA ALA A 9 -21.49 -28.93 0.91
C ALA A 9 -20.54 -27.86 0.35
N ALA A 10 -19.66 -28.25 -0.59
CA ALA A 10 -18.66 -27.34 -1.13
C ALA A 10 -19.28 -26.20 -1.96
N PRO A 11 -20.16 -26.46 -2.94
CA PRO A 11 -20.82 -25.39 -3.69
C PRO A 11 -21.63 -24.44 -2.79
N VAL A 12 -22.37 -24.96 -1.82
CA VAL A 12 -23.16 -24.13 -0.90
C VAL A 12 -22.25 -23.24 -0.05
N ALA A 13 -21.16 -23.78 0.50
CA ALA A 13 -20.22 -23.00 1.31
C ALA A 13 -19.53 -21.90 0.48
N PHE A 14 -19.11 -22.19 -0.74
CA PHE A 14 -18.48 -21.19 -1.61
C PHE A 14 -19.47 -20.14 -2.11
N ILE A 15 -20.70 -20.50 -2.49
CA ILE A 15 -21.76 -19.55 -2.85
C ILE A 15 -22.07 -18.64 -1.65
N ALA A 16 -22.15 -19.21 -0.46
CA ALA A 16 -22.33 -18.45 0.78
C ALA A 16 -21.15 -17.49 1.03
N GLY A 17 -19.92 -17.94 0.77
CA GLY A 17 -18.71 -17.10 0.83
C GLY A 17 -18.73 -15.97 -0.19
N VAL A 18 -19.13 -16.23 -1.44
CA VAL A 18 -19.31 -15.19 -2.49
C VAL A 18 -20.34 -14.15 -2.05
N ALA A 19 -21.48 -14.59 -1.51
CA ALA A 19 -22.50 -13.68 -1.00
C ALA A 19 -21.99 -12.83 0.19
N GLN A 20 -21.17 -13.42 1.06
CA GLN A 20 -20.52 -12.70 2.16
C GLN A 20 -19.50 -11.67 1.65
N ALA A 21 -18.69 -12.02 0.65
CA ALA A 21 -17.75 -11.12 0.00
C ALA A 21 -18.47 -9.93 -0.68
N ALA A 22 -19.57 -10.19 -1.40
CA ALA A 22 -20.37 -9.17 -2.05
C ALA A 22 -20.92 -8.12 -1.07
N ARG A 23 -21.34 -8.53 0.14
CA ARG A 23 -21.78 -7.60 1.21
C ARG A 23 -20.68 -6.65 1.68
N ARG A 24 -19.41 -6.98 1.41
CA ARG A 24 -18.23 -6.17 1.73
C ARG A 24 -17.71 -5.37 0.52
N GLY A 25 -18.47 -5.36 -0.59
CA GLY A 25 -18.06 -4.70 -1.83
C GLY A 25 -16.95 -5.45 -2.58
N ILE A 26 -16.83 -6.77 -2.36
CA ILE A 26 -15.88 -7.65 -3.03
C ILE A 26 -16.67 -8.55 -3.98
N LEU A 27 -16.57 -8.30 -5.27
CA LEU A 27 -17.24 -9.08 -6.31
C LEU A 27 -16.34 -10.23 -6.77
N VAL A 28 -16.77 -11.46 -6.54
CA VAL A 28 -16.06 -12.68 -6.94
C VAL A 28 -16.82 -13.33 -8.09
N LYS A 29 -16.15 -13.65 -9.20
CA LYS A 29 -16.74 -14.30 -10.38
C LYS A 29 -16.99 -15.79 -10.17
N GLY A 30 -17.74 -16.13 -9.13
CA GLY A 30 -18.16 -17.50 -8.82
C GLY A 30 -17.35 -18.21 -7.74
N GLY A 31 -17.67 -19.47 -7.50
CA GLY A 31 -17.06 -20.27 -6.40
C GLY A 31 -15.63 -20.71 -6.70
N GLY A 32 -15.26 -20.91 -7.99
CA GLY A 32 -13.94 -21.35 -8.38
C GLY A 32 -12.82 -20.37 -7.97
N PRO A 33 -12.90 -19.09 -8.35
CA PRO A 33 -11.94 -18.08 -7.89
C PRO A 33 -11.87 -17.96 -6.36
N LEU A 34 -13.00 -18.06 -5.66
CA LEU A 34 -13.00 -18.04 -4.19
C LEU A 34 -12.27 -19.26 -3.61
N GLU A 35 -12.45 -20.44 -4.19
CA GLU A 35 -11.72 -21.65 -3.80
C GLU A 35 -10.23 -21.53 -4.07
N ALA A 36 -9.83 -21.01 -5.24
CA ALA A 36 -8.44 -20.77 -5.60
C ALA A 36 -7.80 -19.75 -4.63
N LEU A 37 -8.50 -18.65 -4.32
CA LEU A 37 -8.07 -17.66 -3.35
C LEU A 37 -7.85 -18.25 -1.95
N ALA A 38 -8.68 -19.20 -1.53
CA ALA A 38 -8.53 -19.90 -0.25
C ALA A 38 -7.25 -20.77 -0.16
N ARG A 39 -6.62 -21.07 -1.31
CA ARG A 39 -5.37 -21.85 -1.41
C ARG A 39 -4.16 -20.97 -1.70
N ALA A 40 -4.34 -19.67 -1.84
CA ALA A 40 -3.27 -18.74 -2.16
C ALA A 40 -2.12 -18.83 -1.16
N HIS A 41 -0.91 -18.88 -1.67
CA HIS A 41 0.32 -18.91 -0.90
C HIS A 41 1.18 -17.69 -1.18
N THR A 42 1.18 -17.23 -2.42
CA THR A 42 1.95 -16.06 -2.87
C THR A 42 0.99 -14.98 -3.37
N VAL A 43 1.26 -13.73 -3.00
CA VAL A 43 0.56 -12.55 -3.53
C VAL A 43 1.57 -11.63 -4.19
N LEU A 44 1.34 -11.30 -5.46
CA LEU A 44 2.06 -10.25 -6.15
C LEU A 44 1.24 -8.97 -6.16
N PHE A 45 1.90 -7.85 -5.94
CA PHE A 45 1.29 -6.52 -6.01
C PHE A 45 1.96 -5.71 -7.11
N ASP A 46 1.16 -5.04 -7.95
CA ASP A 46 1.68 -3.86 -8.61
C ASP A 46 1.91 -2.74 -7.57
N LYS A 47 2.86 -1.85 -7.83
CA LYS A 47 3.06 -0.69 -6.95
C LYS A 47 2.01 0.38 -7.23
N THR A 48 1.97 0.86 -8.46
CA THR A 48 1.21 2.05 -8.87
C THR A 48 -0.29 1.79 -8.90
N GLY A 49 -1.08 2.61 -8.21
CA GLY A 49 -2.53 2.42 -8.12
C GLY A 49 -2.99 1.24 -7.26
N THR A 50 -2.06 0.46 -6.70
CA THR A 50 -2.34 -0.73 -5.87
C THR A 50 -1.79 -0.54 -4.46
N LEU A 51 -0.48 -0.54 -4.27
CA LEU A 51 0.15 -0.19 -2.98
C LEU A 51 0.15 1.33 -2.77
N THR A 52 0.04 2.09 -3.84
CA THR A 52 -0.10 3.54 -3.85
C THR A 52 -1.51 3.95 -4.26
N VAL A 53 -1.89 5.20 -4.00
CA VAL A 53 -3.24 5.70 -4.27
C VAL A 53 -3.54 5.81 -5.78
N GLY A 54 -2.50 5.73 -6.65
CA GLY A 54 -2.64 5.88 -8.10
C GLY A 54 -2.98 7.32 -8.51
N GLY A 55 -2.75 8.28 -7.62
CA GLY A 55 -2.89 9.71 -7.83
C GLY A 55 -1.64 10.42 -7.36
N ALA A 56 -1.01 11.17 -8.25
CA ALA A 56 0.15 11.96 -7.86
C ALA A 56 -0.23 13.02 -6.83
N ARG A 57 0.64 13.25 -5.85
CA ARG A 57 0.57 14.37 -4.90
C ARG A 57 1.79 15.26 -5.06
N LEU A 58 1.62 16.56 -4.83
CA LEU A 58 2.75 17.48 -4.81
C LEU A 58 3.66 17.18 -3.61
N LEU A 59 4.90 16.76 -3.88
CA LEU A 59 5.91 16.52 -2.83
C LEU A 59 6.65 17.80 -2.46
N SER A 60 7.13 18.54 -3.48
CA SER A 60 7.87 19.78 -3.29
C SER A 60 7.76 20.71 -4.50
N VAL A 61 8.00 21.99 -4.26
CA VAL A 61 8.15 23.00 -5.30
C VAL A 61 9.60 23.44 -5.31
N GLU A 62 10.30 23.13 -6.39
CA GLU A 62 11.67 23.55 -6.62
C GLU A 62 11.67 24.86 -7.38
N VAL A 63 12.47 25.84 -6.95
CA VAL A 63 12.46 27.18 -7.54
C VAL A 63 13.80 27.56 -8.14
N ALA A 64 13.76 28.36 -9.19
CA ALA A 64 14.94 29.04 -9.70
C ALA A 64 15.41 30.10 -8.69
N PRO A 65 16.71 30.45 -8.65
CA PRO A 65 17.21 31.47 -7.75
C PRO A 65 16.44 32.79 -7.89
N GLY A 66 15.91 33.28 -6.78
CA GLY A 66 15.14 34.54 -6.71
C GLY A 66 13.65 34.42 -7.01
N GLU A 67 13.13 33.21 -7.28
CA GLU A 67 11.70 32.96 -7.51
C GLU A 67 10.98 32.48 -6.25
N SER A 68 9.67 32.64 -6.20
CA SER A 68 8.83 32.21 -5.07
C SER A 68 8.18 30.86 -5.35
N ALA A 69 8.20 29.94 -4.36
CA ALA A 69 7.53 28.65 -4.45
C ALA A 69 6.01 28.81 -4.62
N ASP A 70 5.41 29.79 -3.94
CA ASP A 70 3.98 30.04 -4.05
C ASP A 70 3.59 30.61 -5.41
N GLU A 71 4.46 31.47 -6.03
CA GLU A 71 4.22 31.96 -7.39
C GLU A 71 4.32 30.84 -8.41
N VAL A 72 5.36 29.96 -8.32
CA VAL A 72 5.52 28.81 -9.20
C VAL A 72 4.31 27.87 -9.09
N LEU A 73 3.88 27.54 -7.87
CA LEU A 73 2.72 26.68 -7.67
C LEU A 73 1.42 27.34 -8.13
N MET A 74 1.22 28.62 -7.84
CA MET A 74 0.03 29.37 -8.26
C MET A 74 -0.10 29.39 -9.79
N LEU A 75 0.99 29.69 -10.52
CA LEU A 75 0.99 29.71 -11.98
C LEU A 75 0.80 28.31 -12.58
N GLY A 76 1.51 27.31 -12.05
CA GLY A 76 1.33 25.92 -12.47
C GLY A 76 -0.08 25.42 -12.23
N ALA A 77 -0.62 25.60 -11.02
CA ALA A 77 -1.96 25.18 -10.66
C ALA A 77 -3.04 25.91 -11.47
N SER A 78 -2.86 27.21 -11.70
CA SER A 78 -3.79 27.99 -12.53
C SER A 78 -3.85 27.45 -13.96
N LEU A 79 -2.72 27.11 -14.56
CA LEU A 79 -2.67 26.57 -15.91
C LEU A 79 -3.25 25.15 -15.98
N GLU A 80 -2.96 24.30 -14.99
CA GLU A 80 -3.42 22.91 -14.90
C GLU A 80 -4.93 22.78 -14.69
N GLN A 81 -5.66 23.84 -14.26
CA GLN A 81 -7.13 23.83 -14.21
C GLN A 81 -7.77 23.51 -15.58
N ALA A 82 -7.08 23.82 -16.67
CA ALA A 82 -7.57 23.58 -18.03
C ALA A 82 -7.08 22.25 -18.62
N SER A 83 -6.32 21.45 -17.88
CA SER A 83 -5.80 20.16 -18.32
C SER A 83 -6.72 19.01 -17.98
N HIS A 84 -6.76 18.01 -18.87
CA HIS A 84 -7.38 16.71 -18.61
C HIS A 84 -6.38 15.65 -18.13
N HIS A 85 -5.12 16.02 -17.91
CA HIS A 85 -4.07 15.10 -17.48
C HIS A 85 -4.30 14.64 -16.03
N VAL A 86 -3.99 13.36 -15.73
CA VAL A 86 -4.18 12.77 -14.39
C VAL A 86 -3.45 13.55 -13.29
N LEU A 87 -2.31 14.18 -13.60
CA LEU A 87 -1.52 14.97 -12.66
C LEU A 87 -2.09 16.35 -12.35
N ALA A 88 -2.93 16.90 -13.24
CA ALA A 88 -3.46 18.25 -13.12
C ALA A 88 -4.23 18.46 -11.81
N GLY A 89 -5.09 17.51 -11.45
CA GLY A 89 -5.85 17.54 -10.21
C GLY A 89 -4.98 17.69 -8.97
N ALA A 90 -3.84 17.03 -8.93
CA ALA A 90 -2.91 17.07 -7.80
C ALA A 90 -2.24 18.46 -7.65
N VAL A 91 -1.86 19.08 -8.76
CA VAL A 91 -1.26 20.42 -8.76
C VAL A 91 -2.29 21.47 -8.34
N VAL A 92 -3.50 21.39 -8.89
CA VAL A 92 -4.61 22.29 -8.53
C VAL A 92 -4.96 22.16 -7.05
N GLN A 93 -5.11 20.92 -6.57
CA GLN A 93 -5.43 20.65 -5.17
C GLN A 93 -4.36 21.22 -4.22
N ALA A 94 -3.09 21.03 -4.54
CA ALA A 94 -1.98 21.58 -3.75
C ALA A 94 -2.00 23.12 -3.70
N GLY A 95 -2.38 23.79 -4.80
CA GLY A 95 -2.57 25.25 -4.82
C GLY A 95 -3.71 25.69 -3.92
N VAL A 96 -4.84 24.98 -3.95
CA VAL A 96 -6.00 25.25 -3.09
C VAL A 96 -5.67 25.03 -1.61
N GLU A 97 -5.02 23.91 -1.27
CA GLU A 97 -4.63 23.59 0.11
C GLU A 97 -3.68 24.62 0.73
N ARG A 98 -2.82 25.25 -0.09
CA ARG A 98 -1.97 26.38 0.34
C ARG A 98 -2.69 27.73 0.37
N GLY A 99 -3.98 27.76 0.07
CA GLY A 99 -4.79 28.99 0.05
C GLY A 99 -4.39 29.97 -1.06
N LEU A 100 -3.78 29.48 -2.15
CA LEU A 100 -3.37 30.33 -3.26
C LEU A 100 -4.57 30.73 -4.12
N ALA A 101 -4.64 32.01 -4.53
CA ALA A 101 -5.68 32.50 -5.42
C ALA A 101 -5.39 32.07 -6.87
N LEU A 102 -5.95 30.92 -7.27
CA LEU A 102 -5.78 30.41 -8.63
C LEU A 102 -6.53 31.29 -9.63
N LYS A 103 -5.92 31.53 -10.78
CA LYS A 103 -6.43 32.38 -11.86
C LYS A 103 -6.90 31.55 -13.03
N VAL A 104 -7.89 32.05 -13.76
CA VAL A 104 -8.36 31.36 -14.97
C VAL A 104 -7.37 31.65 -16.11
N PRO A 105 -6.79 30.63 -16.74
CA PRO A 105 -5.86 30.84 -17.85
C PRO A 105 -6.62 31.14 -19.16
N ASP A 106 -6.05 32.01 -19.98
CA ASP A 106 -6.53 32.30 -21.34
C ASP A 106 -5.66 31.56 -22.38
N GLN A 107 -6.21 31.36 -23.59
CA GLN A 107 -5.52 30.82 -24.77
C GLN A 107 -4.74 29.51 -24.50
N VAL A 108 -5.32 28.63 -23.71
CA VAL A 108 -4.67 27.35 -23.34
C VAL A 108 -4.52 26.45 -24.56
N ARG A 109 -3.33 25.88 -24.71
CA ARG A 109 -2.98 24.84 -25.69
C ARG A 109 -2.30 23.70 -25.00
N GLU A 110 -2.86 22.52 -25.11
CA GLU A 110 -2.28 21.29 -24.58
C GLU A 110 -1.52 20.53 -25.70
N SER A 111 -0.30 20.12 -25.39
CA SER A 111 0.51 19.24 -26.22
C SER A 111 0.56 17.88 -25.53
N VAL A 112 -0.17 16.90 -26.07
CA VAL A 112 -0.31 15.57 -25.47
C VAL A 112 1.06 14.96 -25.14
N GLY A 113 1.25 14.54 -23.90
CA GLY A 113 2.49 13.95 -23.40
C GLY A 113 3.64 14.93 -23.16
N SER A 114 3.45 16.23 -23.42
CA SER A 114 4.52 17.24 -23.24
C SER A 114 4.16 18.29 -22.19
N GLY A 115 2.93 18.82 -22.20
CA GLY A 115 2.46 19.81 -21.22
C GLY A 115 1.53 20.87 -21.85
N LEU A 116 1.40 22.00 -21.15
CA LEU A 116 0.45 23.09 -21.48
C LEU A 116 1.16 24.44 -21.68
N HIS A 117 0.55 25.26 -22.49
CA HIS A 117 0.86 26.68 -22.65
C HIS A 117 -0.43 27.49 -22.46
N GLY A 118 -0.35 28.65 -21.86
CA GLY A 118 -1.47 29.56 -21.72
C GLY A 118 -1.02 30.96 -21.31
N VAL A 119 -1.98 31.85 -21.13
CA VAL A 119 -1.75 33.23 -20.67
C VAL A 119 -2.45 33.42 -19.33
N ILE A 120 -1.69 33.87 -18.33
CA ILE A 120 -2.20 34.19 -16.98
C ILE A 120 -1.80 35.62 -16.67
N ASP A 121 -2.75 36.52 -16.45
CA ASP A 121 -2.55 37.95 -16.21
C ASP A 121 -1.67 38.61 -17.29
N GLY A 122 -1.86 38.25 -18.55
CA GLY A 122 -1.10 38.80 -19.67
C GLY A 122 0.31 38.22 -19.85
N ARG A 123 0.75 37.31 -18.97
CA ARG A 123 2.06 36.62 -19.04
C ARG A 123 1.89 35.24 -19.67
N ARG A 124 2.77 34.89 -20.62
CA ARG A 124 2.76 33.54 -21.19
C ARG A 124 3.37 32.56 -20.18
N VAL A 125 2.57 31.58 -19.77
CA VAL A 125 2.98 30.52 -18.84
C VAL A 125 2.99 29.20 -19.55
N SER A 126 3.97 28.37 -19.23
CA SER A 126 4.09 27.00 -19.73
C SER A 126 4.35 26.06 -18.56
N ALA A 127 3.66 24.90 -18.54
CA ALA A 127 3.88 23.84 -17.57
C ALA A 127 4.03 22.50 -18.30
N GLY A 128 5.11 21.75 -18.03
CA GLY A 128 5.29 20.48 -18.72
C GLY A 128 6.65 19.83 -18.55
N SER A 129 6.94 18.91 -19.48
CA SER A 129 8.15 18.10 -19.46
C SER A 129 9.43 18.94 -19.65
N ARG A 130 10.56 18.37 -19.25
CA ARG A 130 11.87 18.96 -19.49
C ARG A 130 12.07 19.33 -20.97
N ASP A 131 11.70 18.44 -21.87
CA ASP A 131 11.96 18.63 -23.30
C ASP A 131 11.11 19.76 -23.89
N MET A 132 9.89 19.94 -23.38
CA MET A 132 9.02 21.06 -23.76
C MET A 132 9.57 22.41 -23.26
N ILE A 133 10.04 22.46 -22.03
CA ILE A 133 10.47 23.73 -21.39
C ILE A 133 11.88 24.13 -21.81
N TYR A 134 12.79 23.19 -21.96
CA TYR A 134 14.20 23.46 -22.30
C TYR A 134 14.51 23.29 -23.80
N GLY A 135 13.66 22.60 -24.59
CA GLY A 135 13.78 22.51 -26.04
C GLY A 135 15.15 22.00 -26.51
N GLY A 136 15.81 21.13 -25.77
CA GLY A 136 17.15 20.65 -26.07
C GLY A 136 18.30 21.59 -25.58
N THR A 137 17.97 22.71 -24.95
CA THR A 137 18.97 23.58 -24.32
C THR A 137 19.53 22.95 -23.04
N ARG A 138 20.72 23.42 -22.62
CA ARG A 138 21.33 22.91 -21.39
C ARG A 138 20.48 23.24 -20.18
N VAL A 139 20.13 22.20 -19.41
CA VAL A 139 19.37 22.33 -18.16
C VAL A 139 20.21 23.12 -17.15
N THR A 140 19.60 24.07 -16.47
CA THR A 140 20.23 24.85 -15.41
C THR A 140 20.63 23.99 -14.22
N GLU A 141 21.51 24.48 -13.36
CA GLU A 141 22.00 23.71 -12.21
C GLU A 141 20.89 23.38 -11.21
N TRP A 142 20.02 24.35 -10.89
CA TRP A 142 18.87 24.12 -10.00
C TRP A 142 17.90 23.08 -10.57
N ALA A 143 17.61 23.15 -11.87
CA ALA A 143 16.72 22.18 -12.51
C ALA A 143 17.36 20.78 -12.60
N SER A 144 18.68 20.70 -12.76
CA SER A 144 19.40 19.42 -12.67
C SER A 144 19.33 18.82 -11.27
N ARG A 145 19.32 19.65 -10.20
CA ARG A 145 19.07 19.21 -8.83
C ARG A 145 17.64 18.69 -8.67
N ALA A 146 16.63 19.44 -9.15
CA ALA A 146 15.23 19.02 -9.11
C ALA A 146 15.01 17.66 -9.81
N ILE A 147 15.62 17.45 -11.01
CA ILE A 147 15.55 16.17 -11.71
C ILE A 147 16.19 15.04 -10.89
N ARG A 148 17.35 15.27 -10.29
CA ARG A 148 18.00 14.27 -9.44
C ARG A 148 17.13 13.93 -8.24
N ARG A 149 16.62 14.94 -7.52
CA ARG A 149 15.73 14.77 -6.36
C ARG A 149 14.48 13.96 -6.72
N ALA A 150 13.83 14.32 -7.82
CA ALA A 150 12.67 13.57 -8.33
C ALA A 150 13.02 12.12 -8.66
N SER A 151 14.16 11.90 -9.32
CA SER A 151 14.63 10.55 -9.68
C SER A 151 14.83 9.63 -8.45
N TRP A 152 15.20 10.19 -7.31
CA TRP A 152 15.41 9.45 -6.07
C TRP A 152 14.10 9.09 -5.35
N ARG A 153 13.10 9.99 -5.49
CA ARG A 153 11.77 9.84 -4.88
C ARG A 153 10.76 9.16 -5.79
N SER A 154 11.21 8.62 -6.94
CA SER A 154 10.32 8.15 -8.01
C SER A 154 9.22 9.17 -8.35
N ALA A 155 9.58 10.45 -8.28
CA ALA A 155 8.70 11.57 -8.56
C ALA A 155 8.77 11.97 -10.03
N LEU A 156 7.65 12.44 -10.55
CA LEU A 156 7.55 13.13 -11.83
C LEU A 156 7.90 14.61 -11.64
N VAL A 157 8.50 15.21 -12.65
CA VAL A 157 8.85 16.62 -12.65
C VAL A 157 8.04 17.35 -13.70
N VAL A 158 7.27 18.35 -13.27
CA VAL A 158 6.58 19.30 -14.14
C VAL A 158 7.29 20.65 -14.00
N PHE A 159 7.99 21.08 -15.03
CA PHE A 159 8.63 22.39 -15.05
C PHE A 159 7.62 23.49 -15.34
N VAL A 160 7.79 24.64 -14.69
CA VAL A 160 6.98 25.84 -14.92
C VAL A 160 7.89 26.94 -15.49
N ALA A 161 7.46 27.58 -16.57
CA ALA A 161 8.18 28.67 -17.21
C ALA A 161 7.26 29.85 -17.47
N VAL A 162 7.82 31.07 -17.37
CA VAL A 162 7.14 32.35 -17.68
C VAL A 162 7.95 33.05 -18.75
N GLU A 163 7.27 33.50 -19.82
CA GLU A 163 7.89 34.13 -21.00
C GLU A 163 9.07 33.33 -21.56
N GLY A 164 8.95 31.97 -21.52
CA GLY A 164 10.02 31.06 -21.99
C GLY A 164 11.17 30.86 -21.01
N ARG A 165 11.18 31.53 -19.85
CA ARG A 165 12.19 31.36 -18.80
C ARG A 165 11.68 30.37 -17.74
N PRO A 166 12.39 29.26 -17.52
CA PRO A 166 12.03 28.33 -16.44
C PRO A 166 12.18 29.01 -15.06
N ILE A 167 11.10 29.01 -14.27
CA ILE A 167 11.05 29.66 -12.96
C ILE A 167 10.99 28.65 -11.81
N GLY A 168 10.58 27.40 -12.09
CA GLY A 168 10.51 26.36 -11.08
C GLY A 168 10.09 25.02 -11.64
N ALA A 169 9.97 24.05 -10.75
CA ALA A 169 9.51 22.71 -11.04
C ALA A 169 8.65 22.17 -9.89
N LEU A 170 7.58 21.47 -10.23
CA LEU A 170 6.69 20.77 -9.32
C LEU A 170 7.09 19.29 -9.31
N LEU A 171 7.46 18.77 -8.16
CA LEU A 171 7.75 17.35 -7.98
C LEU A 171 6.49 16.64 -7.48
N LEU A 172 6.05 15.66 -8.24
CA LEU A 172 4.82 14.92 -8.00
C LEU A 172 5.14 13.43 -7.83
N ALA A 173 4.70 12.83 -6.76
CA ALA A 173 4.85 11.38 -6.56
C ALA A 173 3.53 10.74 -6.12
N ASP A 174 3.47 9.46 -6.37
CA ASP A 174 2.36 8.63 -5.93
C ASP A 174 2.55 8.27 -4.45
N GLU A 175 1.54 8.54 -3.63
CA GLU A 175 1.59 8.33 -2.19
C GLU A 175 1.20 6.89 -1.84
N LEU A 176 1.92 6.28 -0.90
CA LEU A 176 1.54 4.97 -0.37
C LEU A 176 0.18 5.04 0.31
N ARG A 177 -0.62 4.00 0.11
CA ARG A 177 -1.93 3.89 0.76
C ARG A 177 -1.76 3.73 2.27
N SER A 178 -2.53 4.46 3.03
CA SER A 178 -2.57 4.34 4.49
C SER A 178 -3.07 2.95 4.94
N ASP A 179 -3.92 2.29 4.15
CA ASP A 179 -4.44 0.95 4.43
C ASP A 179 -3.52 -0.20 3.93
N ALA A 180 -2.43 0.09 3.20
CA ALA A 180 -1.52 -0.94 2.70
C ALA A 180 -0.86 -1.77 3.83
N PRO A 181 -0.35 -1.19 4.92
CA PRO A 181 0.21 -1.97 6.03
C PRO A 181 -0.81 -2.93 6.65
N ARG A 182 -2.05 -2.47 6.85
CA ARG A 182 -3.15 -3.28 7.37
C ARG A 182 -3.47 -4.45 6.43
N ALA A 183 -3.54 -4.19 5.13
CA ALA A 183 -3.81 -5.21 4.13
C ALA A 183 -2.73 -6.31 4.13
N ILE A 184 -1.46 -5.92 4.15
CA ILE A 184 -0.31 -6.84 4.22
C ILE A 184 -0.38 -7.69 5.49
N ARG A 185 -0.62 -7.08 6.66
CA ARG A 185 -0.77 -7.78 7.93
C ARG A 185 -1.91 -8.81 7.88
N MET A 186 -3.11 -8.40 7.44
CA MET A 186 -4.26 -9.30 7.32
C MET A 186 -3.98 -10.51 6.44
N MET A 187 -3.28 -10.34 5.33
CA MET A 187 -2.88 -11.42 4.44
C MET A 187 -1.85 -12.35 5.09
N ARG A 188 -0.89 -11.81 5.85
CA ARG A 188 0.07 -12.61 6.65
C ARG A 188 -0.65 -13.45 7.70
N GLU A 189 -1.56 -12.85 8.47
CA GLU A 189 -2.39 -13.54 9.47
C GLU A 189 -3.26 -14.64 8.83
N ALA A 190 -3.75 -14.40 7.62
CA ALA A 190 -4.45 -15.40 6.83
C ALA A 190 -3.54 -16.50 6.26
N GLY A 191 -2.22 -16.46 6.49
CA GLY A 191 -1.28 -17.50 6.11
C GLY A 191 -0.69 -17.36 4.70
N ILE A 192 -0.77 -16.18 4.09
CA ILE A 192 0.00 -15.87 2.89
C ILE A 192 1.49 -15.85 3.28
N ALA A 193 2.26 -16.79 2.73
CA ALA A 193 3.64 -16.99 3.12
C ALA A 193 4.62 -16.08 2.37
N ARG A 194 4.26 -15.66 1.14
CA ARG A 194 5.14 -14.87 0.28
C ARG A 194 4.40 -13.69 -0.35
N MET A 195 4.99 -12.51 -0.23
CA MET A 195 4.51 -11.27 -0.84
C MET A 195 5.59 -10.66 -1.73
N VAL A 196 5.23 -10.32 -2.96
CA VAL A 196 6.16 -9.81 -3.97
C VAL A 196 5.62 -8.51 -4.53
N MET A 197 6.43 -7.48 -4.58
CA MET A 197 6.09 -6.24 -5.28
C MET A 197 6.74 -6.23 -6.66
N VAL A 198 5.95 -5.91 -7.69
CA VAL A 198 6.44 -5.77 -9.07
C VAL A 198 6.20 -4.33 -9.51
N THR A 199 7.23 -3.65 -10.02
CA THR A 199 7.13 -2.24 -10.40
C THR A 199 8.09 -1.87 -11.53
N GLY A 200 7.69 -0.90 -12.35
CA GLY A 200 8.57 -0.25 -13.32
C GLY A 200 9.50 0.79 -12.72
N ASP A 201 9.38 1.08 -11.42
CA ASP A 201 10.21 2.06 -10.74
C ASP A 201 11.64 1.56 -10.54
N ARG A 202 12.53 2.52 -10.24
CA ARG A 202 13.94 2.23 -9.94
C ARG A 202 14.08 1.44 -8.64
N ALA A 203 15.05 0.52 -8.64
CA ALA A 203 15.30 -0.39 -7.54
C ALA A 203 15.42 0.29 -6.16
N ALA A 204 16.12 1.41 -6.06
CA ALA A 204 16.37 2.08 -4.78
C ALA A 204 15.06 2.51 -4.06
N ALA A 205 14.14 3.17 -4.80
CA ALA A 205 12.87 3.59 -4.23
C ALA A 205 11.92 2.41 -3.98
N ALA A 206 11.91 1.43 -4.89
CA ALA A 206 11.09 0.24 -4.75
C ALA A 206 11.49 -0.60 -3.52
N HIS A 207 12.79 -0.77 -3.26
CA HIS A 207 13.27 -1.50 -2.09
C HIS A 207 12.94 -0.80 -0.78
N ALA A 208 12.96 0.55 -0.71
CA ALA A 208 12.55 1.29 0.47
C ALA A 208 11.07 1.03 0.82
N ILE A 209 10.18 1.06 -0.18
CA ILE A 209 8.76 0.74 0.00
C ILE A 209 8.58 -0.72 0.41
N GLY A 210 9.28 -1.65 -0.23
CA GLY A 210 9.21 -3.08 0.10
C GLY A 210 9.63 -3.36 1.53
N ALA A 211 10.69 -2.72 2.02
CA ALA A 211 11.15 -2.83 3.40
C ALA A 211 10.13 -2.24 4.39
N ALA A 212 9.55 -1.07 4.07
CA ALA A 212 8.54 -0.42 4.90
C ALA A 212 7.27 -1.28 5.05
N LEU A 213 6.86 -2.00 3.99
CA LEU A 213 5.67 -2.84 3.98
C LEU A 213 5.93 -4.31 4.36
N ASP A 214 7.15 -4.69 4.74
CA ASP A 214 7.53 -6.10 5.03
C ASP A 214 7.23 -7.05 3.84
N ILE A 215 7.57 -6.61 2.64
CA ILE A 215 7.44 -7.39 1.41
C ILE A 215 8.69 -8.26 1.22
N ASP A 216 8.51 -9.56 0.90
CA ASP A 216 9.59 -10.54 0.84
C ASP A 216 10.53 -10.35 -0.37
N ALA A 217 9.99 -9.87 -1.48
CA ALA A 217 10.78 -9.64 -2.70
C ALA A 217 10.26 -8.44 -3.49
N VAL A 218 11.20 -7.69 -4.07
CA VAL A 218 10.92 -6.52 -4.90
C VAL A 218 11.52 -6.74 -6.28
N LEU A 219 10.68 -6.73 -7.30
CA LEU A 219 11.05 -6.83 -8.71
C LEU A 219 10.89 -5.45 -9.34
N ALA A 220 11.96 -4.67 -9.29
CA ALA A 220 12.04 -3.31 -9.81
C ALA A 220 12.46 -3.27 -11.30
N ASP A 221 12.34 -2.09 -11.93
CA ASP A 221 12.73 -1.83 -13.32
C ASP A 221 12.05 -2.79 -14.33
N ARG A 222 10.76 -3.15 -14.11
CA ARG A 222 10.01 -4.12 -14.93
C ARG A 222 9.08 -3.45 -15.94
N VAL A 223 9.13 -3.93 -17.17
CA VAL A 223 8.13 -3.56 -18.19
C VAL A 223 6.88 -4.44 -18.04
N PRO A 224 5.71 -4.08 -18.63
CA PRO A 224 4.46 -4.83 -18.48
C PRO A 224 4.56 -6.33 -18.83
N SER A 225 5.36 -6.71 -19.83
CA SER A 225 5.62 -8.12 -20.16
C SER A 225 6.29 -8.89 -19.03
N ASP A 226 7.23 -8.24 -18.32
CA ASP A 226 7.97 -8.87 -17.23
C ASP A 226 7.07 -9.16 -16.02
N LYS A 227 5.97 -8.39 -15.85
CA LYS A 227 4.98 -8.66 -14.79
C LYS A 227 4.29 -10.02 -15.03
N VAL A 228 3.96 -10.35 -16.27
CA VAL A 228 3.39 -11.65 -16.61
C VAL A 228 4.39 -12.77 -16.33
N ASP A 229 5.66 -12.57 -16.67
CA ASP A 229 6.71 -13.57 -16.41
C ASP A 229 6.99 -13.74 -14.92
N ALA A 230 6.89 -12.67 -14.13
CA ALA A 230 6.96 -12.73 -12.67
C ALA A 230 5.82 -13.59 -12.09
N VAL A 231 4.59 -13.36 -12.52
CA VAL A 231 3.42 -14.16 -12.12
C VAL A 231 3.63 -15.63 -12.47
N ARG A 232 4.02 -15.94 -13.71
CA ARG A 232 4.29 -17.32 -14.14
C ARG A 232 5.40 -18.01 -13.36
N SER A 233 6.41 -17.26 -12.96
CA SER A 233 7.52 -17.78 -12.18
C SER A 233 7.09 -18.18 -10.77
N GLU A 234 6.27 -17.36 -10.11
CA GLU A 234 5.73 -17.68 -8.78
C GLU A 234 4.68 -18.81 -8.85
N GLN A 235 3.83 -18.85 -9.88
CA GLN A 235 2.84 -19.92 -10.08
C GLN A 235 3.45 -21.31 -10.22
N ARG A 236 4.69 -21.42 -10.75
CA ARG A 236 5.40 -22.71 -10.82
C ARG A 236 5.76 -23.27 -9.45
N LEU A 237 5.79 -22.40 -8.45
CA LEU A 237 6.17 -22.77 -7.08
C LEU A 237 4.91 -22.99 -6.22
N HIS A 238 3.95 -22.07 -6.28
CA HIS A 238 2.79 -22.09 -5.41
C HIS A 238 1.59 -21.36 -6.04
N PRO A 239 0.34 -21.66 -5.59
CA PRO A 239 -0.84 -20.90 -6.00
C PRO A 239 -0.67 -19.40 -5.74
N THR A 240 -0.87 -18.61 -6.78
CA THR A 240 -0.45 -17.21 -6.85
C THR A 240 -1.62 -16.28 -7.15
N VAL A 241 -1.71 -15.20 -6.38
CA VAL A 241 -2.64 -14.09 -6.59
C VAL A 241 -1.89 -12.91 -7.17
N MET A 242 -2.46 -12.23 -8.17
CA MET A 242 -2.00 -10.93 -8.64
C MET A 242 -3.01 -9.86 -8.27
N VAL A 243 -2.54 -8.77 -7.65
CA VAL A 243 -3.33 -7.60 -7.28
C VAL A 243 -2.83 -6.40 -8.07
N GLY A 244 -3.72 -5.74 -8.79
CA GLY A 244 -3.39 -4.59 -9.63
C GLY A 244 -4.58 -3.63 -9.80
N ASP A 245 -4.34 -2.45 -10.37
CA ASP A 245 -5.40 -1.50 -10.76
C ASP A 245 -6.08 -1.90 -12.08
N GLY A 246 -5.45 -2.80 -12.81
CA GLY A 246 -5.93 -3.42 -14.04
C GLY A 246 -5.81 -2.57 -15.31
N ILE A 247 -5.30 -1.35 -15.27
CA ILE A 247 -5.12 -0.53 -16.46
C ILE A 247 -3.96 -1.08 -17.31
N ASN A 248 -2.81 -1.32 -16.66
CA ASN A 248 -1.61 -1.86 -17.30
C ASN A 248 -1.36 -3.32 -16.96
N ASP A 249 -2.07 -3.86 -15.97
CA ASP A 249 -1.84 -5.18 -15.39
C ASP A 249 -2.83 -6.25 -15.84
N ALA A 250 -3.80 -5.92 -16.71
CA ALA A 250 -4.81 -6.86 -17.17
C ALA A 250 -4.24 -8.20 -17.65
N PRO A 251 -3.12 -8.26 -18.43
CA PRO A 251 -2.50 -9.52 -18.80
C PRO A 251 -1.92 -10.31 -17.62
N ALA A 252 -1.36 -9.62 -16.62
CA ALA A 252 -0.80 -10.25 -15.42
C ALA A 252 -1.92 -10.77 -14.49
N LEU A 253 -3.02 -10.01 -14.35
CA LEU A 253 -4.22 -10.41 -13.61
C LEU A 253 -4.84 -11.68 -14.22
N ALA A 254 -5.02 -11.71 -15.55
CA ALA A 254 -5.57 -12.86 -16.24
C ALA A 254 -4.64 -14.09 -16.23
N CYS A 255 -3.35 -13.90 -16.04
CA CYS A 255 -2.36 -14.98 -15.98
C CYS A 255 -2.28 -15.65 -14.61
N ALA A 256 -2.61 -14.96 -13.52
CA ALA A 256 -2.55 -15.47 -12.16
C ALA A 256 -3.59 -16.60 -11.91
N ASP A 257 -3.41 -17.39 -10.84
CA ASP A 257 -4.44 -18.34 -10.41
C ASP A 257 -5.70 -17.60 -9.93
N VAL A 258 -5.52 -16.38 -9.36
CA VAL A 258 -6.58 -15.44 -9.07
C VAL A 258 -6.07 -14.01 -9.35
N GLY A 259 -6.72 -13.33 -10.26
CA GLY A 259 -6.51 -11.90 -10.49
C GLY A 259 -7.48 -11.06 -9.65
N ILE A 260 -6.97 -10.07 -8.92
CA ILE A 260 -7.77 -9.13 -8.12
C ILE A 260 -7.57 -7.72 -8.66
N ALA A 261 -8.64 -7.11 -9.16
CA ALA A 261 -8.65 -5.71 -9.59
C ALA A 261 -9.11 -4.80 -8.44
N LEU A 262 -8.36 -3.73 -8.18
CA LEU A 262 -8.63 -2.74 -7.14
C LEU A 262 -9.22 -1.47 -7.74
N GLY A 263 -10.35 -1.01 -7.18
CA GLY A 263 -10.96 0.27 -7.54
C GLY A 263 -11.77 0.26 -8.83
N ALA A 264 -12.85 1.03 -8.85
CA ALA A 264 -13.75 1.12 -9.99
C ALA A 264 -13.24 2.06 -11.13
N ARG A 265 -12.02 2.60 -11.01
CA ARG A 265 -11.52 3.68 -11.87
C ARG A 265 -11.13 3.24 -13.29
N GLY A 266 -10.92 1.95 -13.53
CA GLY A 266 -10.50 1.40 -14.83
C GLY A 266 -11.54 0.50 -15.50
N ALA A 267 -12.70 0.80 -15.33
CA ALA A 267 -14.00 0.17 -15.43
C ALA A 267 -14.24 -1.05 -16.34
N SER A 268 -13.73 -1.20 -17.54
CA SER A 268 -14.15 -2.33 -18.41
C SER A 268 -13.09 -3.43 -18.55
N ALA A 269 -11.89 -3.10 -18.96
CA ALA A 269 -10.87 -4.11 -19.25
C ALA A 269 -10.33 -4.81 -17.99
N SER A 270 -10.17 -4.07 -16.89
CA SER A 270 -9.68 -4.62 -15.62
C SER A 270 -10.68 -5.55 -14.98
N SER A 271 -11.96 -5.13 -14.94
CA SER A 271 -13.01 -5.96 -14.38
C SER A 271 -13.30 -7.20 -15.23
N GLU A 272 -13.01 -7.19 -16.54
CA GLU A 272 -13.12 -8.37 -17.38
C GLU A 272 -11.97 -9.36 -17.16
N ALA A 273 -10.75 -8.87 -16.99
CA ALA A 273 -9.55 -9.70 -16.82
C ALA A 273 -9.41 -10.32 -15.42
N ALA A 274 -9.94 -9.65 -14.38
CA ALA A 274 -9.81 -10.11 -13.01
C ALA A 274 -10.91 -11.09 -12.61
N ASP A 275 -10.59 -12.03 -11.72
CA ASP A 275 -11.54 -12.98 -11.10
C ASP A 275 -12.28 -12.37 -9.93
N VAL A 276 -11.64 -11.41 -9.25
CA VAL A 276 -12.18 -10.67 -8.09
C VAL A 276 -12.06 -9.17 -8.37
N VAL A 277 -13.13 -8.43 -8.12
CA VAL A 277 -13.15 -6.97 -8.27
C VAL A 277 -13.54 -6.34 -6.95
N ILE A 278 -12.69 -5.47 -6.45
CA ILE A 278 -12.92 -4.69 -5.23
C ILE A 278 -13.49 -3.33 -5.60
N LEU A 279 -14.76 -3.08 -5.23
CA LEU A 279 -15.48 -1.86 -5.62
C LEU A 279 -14.97 -0.62 -4.88
N ALA A 280 -14.61 -0.76 -3.63
CA ALA A 280 -14.03 0.30 -2.84
C ALA A 280 -12.53 0.45 -3.18
N ASP A 281 -12.04 1.68 -3.22
CA ASP A 281 -10.62 1.95 -3.41
C ASP A 281 -9.85 1.72 -2.09
N ARG A 282 -9.84 0.45 -1.62
CA ARG A 282 -9.28 0.01 -0.34
C ARG A 282 -8.56 -1.33 -0.47
N LEU A 283 -7.27 -1.33 -0.20
CA LEU A 283 -6.42 -2.52 -0.31
C LEU A 283 -6.70 -3.56 0.79
N ASP A 284 -7.12 -3.15 1.98
CA ASP A 284 -7.46 -4.05 3.09
C ASP A 284 -8.59 -5.03 2.73
N ARG A 285 -9.44 -4.69 1.76
CA ARG A 285 -10.46 -5.59 1.21
C ARG A 285 -9.87 -6.83 0.53
N VAL A 286 -8.63 -6.78 0.03
CA VAL A 286 -7.93 -7.97 -0.46
C VAL A 286 -7.68 -8.96 0.68
N GLY A 287 -7.20 -8.46 1.82
CA GLY A 287 -7.03 -9.28 3.03
C GLY A 287 -8.36 -9.88 3.50
N GLU A 288 -9.45 -9.09 3.51
CA GLU A 288 -10.79 -9.60 3.85
C GLU A 288 -11.25 -10.70 2.88
N ALA A 289 -10.98 -10.55 1.57
CA ALA A 289 -11.33 -11.56 0.57
C ALA A 289 -10.63 -12.89 0.85
N VAL A 290 -9.34 -12.87 1.19
CA VAL A 290 -8.56 -14.06 1.56
C VAL A 290 -9.16 -14.73 2.82
N VAL A 291 -9.46 -13.95 3.86
CA VAL A 291 -10.05 -14.47 5.11
C VAL A 291 -11.42 -15.11 4.85
N ILE A 292 -12.28 -14.46 4.05
CA ILE A 292 -13.60 -15.00 3.69
C ILE A 292 -13.44 -16.31 2.90
N ALA A 293 -12.53 -16.34 1.93
CA ALA A 293 -12.26 -17.51 1.10
C ALA A 293 -11.79 -18.72 1.93
N GLN A 294 -10.82 -18.51 2.81
CA GLN A 294 -10.30 -19.55 3.70
C GLN A 294 -11.34 -20.06 4.67
N ARG A 295 -12.18 -19.17 5.20
CA ARG A 295 -13.30 -19.57 6.08
C ARG A 295 -14.32 -20.41 5.32
N ALA A 296 -14.72 -20.00 4.11
CA ALA A 296 -15.64 -20.77 3.29
C ALA A 296 -15.08 -22.17 3.00
N ARG A 297 -13.79 -22.27 2.63
CA ARG A 297 -13.10 -23.55 2.43
C ARG A 297 -13.08 -24.40 3.71
N ARG A 298 -12.76 -23.82 4.86
CA ARG A 298 -12.78 -24.55 6.15
C ARG A 298 -14.13 -25.13 6.44
N ILE A 299 -15.20 -24.33 6.31
CA ILE A 299 -16.59 -24.79 6.54
C ILE A 299 -16.98 -25.86 5.52
N ALA A 300 -16.58 -25.72 4.26
CA ALA A 300 -16.80 -26.75 3.22
C ALA A 300 -16.17 -28.09 3.64
N VAL A 301 -14.89 -28.08 4.02
CA VAL A 301 -14.17 -29.29 4.46
C VAL A 301 -14.78 -29.88 5.72
N GLU A 302 -15.11 -29.07 6.72
CA GLU A 302 -15.82 -29.52 7.95
C GLU A 302 -17.13 -30.21 7.59
N SER A 303 -17.93 -29.60 6.71
CA SER A 303 -19.23 -30.15 6.29
C SER A 303 -19.07 -31.46 5.52
N ILE A 304 -18.09 -31.56 4.63
CA ILE A 304 -17.79 -32.77 3.88
C ILE A 304 -17.35 -33.89 4.82
N VAL A 305 -16.38 -33.65 5.70
CA VAL A 305 -15.86 -34.66 6.62
C VAL A 305 -16.92 -35.16 7.58
N ALA A 306 -17.69 -34.24 8.17
CA ALA A 306 -18.79 -34.61 9.09
C ALA A 306 -19.89 -35.37 8.36
N GLY A 307 -20.35 -34.91 7.19
CA GLY A 307 -21.41 -35.54 6.43
C GLY A 307 -21.03 -36.94 5.92
N MET A 308 -19.81 -37.07 5.35
CA MET A 308 -19.31 -38.38 4.91
C MET A 308 -19.10 -39.34 6.08
N GLY A 309 -18.59 -38.85 7.20
CA GLY A 309 -18.40 -39.63 8.40
C GLY A 309 -19.73 -40.20 8.95
N LEU A 310 -20.75 -39.34 9.04
CA LEU A 310 -22.09 -39.76 9.47
C LEU A 310 -22.74 -40.74 8.47
N SER A 311 -22.61 -40.46 7.17
CA SER A 311 -23.13 -41.37 6.12
C SER A 311 -22.44 -42.74 6.17
N MET A 312 -21.14 -42.78 6.43
CA MET A 312 -20.37 -44.02 6.58
C MET A 312 -20.82 -44.81 7.82
N LEU A 313 -21.06 -44.13 8.95
CA LEU A 313 -21.59 -44.77 10.16
C LEU A 313 -23.00 -45.33 9.94
N ALA A 314 -23.88 -44.61 9.28
CA ALA A 314 -25.20 -45.07 8.90
C ALA A 314 -25.16 -46.30 7.99
N MET A 315 -24.23 -46.33 7.04
CA MET A 315 -23.97 -47.44 6.13
C MET A 315 -23.51 -48.70 6.88
N LEU A 316 -22.56 -48.54 7.81
CA LEU A 316 -22.11 -49.63 8.67
C LEU A 316 -23.25 -50.19 9.52
N ALA A 317 -24.07 -49.34 10.16
CA ALA A 317 -25.24 -49.76 10.92
C ALA A 317 -26.25 -50.53 10.06
N ALA A 318 -26.47 -50.11 8.81
CA ALA A 318 -27.33 -50.82 7.86
C ALA A 318 -26.74 -52.20 7.46
N THR A 319 -25.43 -52.30 7.27
CA THR A 319 -24.73 -53.55 6.93
C THR A 319 -24.88 -54.60 8.06
N PHE A 320 -24.85 -54.17 9.33
CA PHE A 320 -25.08 -55.02 10.48
C PHE A 320 -26.57 -55.31 10.78
N GLY A 321 -27.49 -54.82 9.93
CA GLY A 321 -28.92 -55.01 10.08
C GLY A 321 -29.57 -54.15 11.17
N TRP A 322 -28.87 -53.21 11.78
CA TRP A 322 -29.39 -52.32 12.82
C TRP A 322 -30.27 -51.21 12.26
N LEU A 323 -30.14 -50.92 10.95
CA LEU A 323 -30.88 -49.85 10.28
C LEU A 323 -31.59 -50.41 9.05
N MET A 324 -32.94 -50.36 9.08
CA MET A 324 -33.78 -50.78 7.94
C MET A 324 -33.70 -49.78 6.79
N PRO A 325 -34.00 -50.16 5.52
CA PRO A 325 -33.83 -49.30 4.33
C PRO A 325 -34.58 -47.94 4.41
N VAL A 326 -35.82 -47.92 4.88
CA VAL A 326 -36.62 -46.68 4.99
C VAL A 326 -36.05 -45.72 6.04
N PRO A 327 -35.82 -46.14 7.31
CA PRO A 327 -35.10 -45.29 8.27
C PRO A 327 -33.71 -44.84 7.82
N ALA A 328 -32.97 -45.67 7.08
CA ALA A 328 -31.66 -45.32 6.52
C ALA A 328 -31.76 -44.19 5.51
N ALA A 329 -32.77 -44.22 4.63
CA ALA A 329 -33.02 -43.14 3.66
C ALA A 329 -33.38 -41.82 4.37
N ILE A 330 -34.26 -41.88 5.38
CA ILE A 330 -34.62 -40.68 6.17
C ILE A 330 -33.40 -40.12 6.92
N ALA A 331 -32.57 -40.98 7.51
CA ALA A 331 -31.34 -40.56 8.18
C ALA A 331 -30.36 -39.86 7.20
N GLN A 332 -30.24 -40.36 5.96
CA GLN A 332 -29.41 -39.71 4.94
C GLN A 332 -29.93 -38.32 4.59
N GLU A 333 -31.22 -38.13 4.39
CA GLU A 333 -31.82 -36.82 4.13
C GLU A 333 -31.57 -35.82 5.28
N VAL A 334 -31.68 -36.29 6.52
CA VAL A 334 -31.37 -35.47 7.71
C VAL A 334 -29.90 -35.05 7.73
N ILE A 335 -29.00 -35.98 7.39
CA ILE A 335 -27.55 -35.66 7.27
C ILE A 335 -27.33 -34.61 6.18
N ASP A 336 -27.93 -34.75 5.00
CA ASP A 336 -27.76 -33.83 3.89
C ASP A 336 -28.27 -32.42 4.23
N VAL A 337 -29.43 -32.30 4.86
CA VAL A 337 -29.96 -31.03 5.36
C VAL A 337 -29.04 -30.42 6.42
N ALA A 338 -28.54 -31.19 7.37
CA ALA A 338 -27.62 -30.71 8.41
C ALA A 338 -26.30 -30.18 7.80
N VAL A 339 -25.77 -30.86 6.79
CA VAL A 339 -24.58 -30.46 6.06
C VAL A 339 -24.77 -29.13 5.31
N ILE A 340 -25.94 -28.98 4.66
CA ILE A 340 -26.28 -27.70 3.97
C ILE A 340 -26.40 -26.57 5.00
N LEU A 341 -27.12 -26.79 6.10
CA LEU A 341 -27.23 -25.77 7.15
C LEU A 341 -25.87 -25.39 7.76
N ASN A 342 -24.98 -26.37 7.94
CA ASN A 342 -23.62 -26.08 8.38
C ASN A 342 -22.84 -25.27 7.36
N ALA A 343 -22.94 -25.58 6.05
CA ALA A 343 -22.29 -24.85 4.96
C ALA A 343 -22.77 -23.38 4.88
N LEU A 344 -24.04 -23.11 5.16
CA LEU A 344 -24.60 -21.75 5.21
C LEU A 344 -24.01 -20.87 6.32
N ARG A 345 -23.27 -21.42 7.29
CA ARG A 345 -22.49 -20.64 8.27
C ARG A 345 -21.45 -19.74 7.60
N ALA A 346 -21.06 -20.02 6.35
CA ALA A 346 -20.17 -19.15 5.59
C ALA A 346 -20.80 -17.78 5.25
N LEU A 347 -22.13 -17.63 5.31
CA LEU A 347 -22.84 -16.34 5.17
C LEU A 347 -22.61 -15.38 6.34
N THR A 348 -22.31 -15.92 7.53
CA THR A 348 -22.15 -15.10 8.72
C THR A 348 -20.70 -14.61 8.82
N PRO A 349 -20.46 -13.36 9.24
CA PRO A 349 -19.10 -12.89 9.49
C PRO A 349 -18.42 -13.75 10.56
N ALA A 350 -17.09 -13.86 10.48
CA ALA A 350 -16.31 -14.44 11.57
C ALA A 350 -16.61 -13.63 12.84
N ARG A 351 -17.00 -14.29 13.93
CA ARG A 351 -17.06 -13.62 15.22
C ARG A 351 -15.64 -13.23 15.56
N GLY A 352 -15.37 -11.90 15.60
CA GLY A 352 -14.10 -11.39 16.10
C GLY A 352 -13.86 -11.98 17.49
N HIS A 353 -12.64 -12.44 17.75
CA HIS A 353 -12.27 -12.87 19.09
C HIS A 353 -12.49 -11.69 20.04
N ALA A 354 -13.28 -11.88 21.07
CA ALA A 354 -13.47 -10.89 22.13
C ALA A 354 -12.12 -10.74 22.86
N GLY A 355 -11.31 -9.79 22.40
CA GLY A 355 -10.05 -9.40 23.03
C GLY A 355 -10.30 -8.56 24.28
N MET A 356 -9.33 -8.50 25.18
CA MET A 356 -9.29 -7.64 26.36
C MET A 356 -9.25 -6.17 25.89
N ARG A 357 -10.01 -5.30 26.55
CA ARG A 357 -10.20 -3.89 26.17
C ARG A 357 -8.98 -3.04 26.53
N MET A 358 -8.59 -2.13 25.64
CA MET A 358 -7.71 -1.02 25.96
C MET A 358 -8.56 0.16 26.47
N ALA A 359 -8.09 0.88 27.49
CA ALA A 359 -8.82 2.05 27.95
C ALA A 359 -8.73 3.17 26.89
N ALA A 360 -9.83 3.87 26.62
CA ALA A 360 -9.88 4.94 25.62
C ALA A 360 -8.85 6.05 25.89
N ALA A 361 -8.49 6.27 27.15
CA ALA A 361 -7.47 7.24 27.55
C ALA A 361 -6.06 6.87 27.03
N ASP A 362 -5.72 5.59 27.02
CA ASP A 362 -4.42 5.10 26.54
C ASP A 362 -4.27 5.30 25.00
N GLY A 363 -5.34 5.08 24.23
CA GLY A 363 -5.34 5.32 22.80
C GLY A 363 -5.17 6.80 22.42
N HIS A 364 -5.76 7.70 23.19
CA HIS A 364 -5.61 9.15 22.97
C HIS A 364 -4.22 9.68 23.34
N GLU A 365 -3.55 9.06 24.28
CA GLU A 365 -2.17 9.41 24.67
C GLU A 365 -1.19 9.00 23.56
N LEU A 366 -1.26 7.75 23.11
CA LEU A 366 -0.45 7.23 22.02
C LEU A 366 -0.64 8.02 20.72
N HIS A 367 -1.88 8.36 20.37
CA HIS A 367 -2.15 9.20 19.19
C HIS A 367 -1.51 10.60 19.29
N ARG A 368 -1.46 11.22 20.47
CA ARG A 368 -0.79 12.52 20.64
C ARG A 368 0.71 12.43 20.45
N ASP A 369 1.35 11.36 20.93
CA ASP A 369 2.78 11.14 20.79
C ASP A 369 3.16 10.97 19.32
N HIS A 370 2.31 10.29 18.53
CA HIS A 370 2.47 10.17 17.08
C HIS A 370 2.34 11.51 16.35
N LEU A 371 1.44 12.41 16.75
CA LEU A 371 1.33 13.74 16.13
C LEU A 371 2.61 14.57 16.31
N VAL A 372 3.25 14.48 17.48
CA VAL A 372 4.54 15.13 17.73
C VAL A 372 5.64 14.51 16.86
N LEU A 373 5.67 13.18 16.77
CA LEU A 373 6.63 12.45 15.95
C LEU A 373 6.50 12.84 14.46
N ILE A 374 5.28 12.92 13.91
CA ILE A 374 5.03 13.34 12.53
C ILE A 374 5.59 14.74 12.25
N SER A 375 5.42 15.68 13.18
CA SER A 375 6.00 17.04 13.05
C SER A 375 7.52 17.01 12.96
N ASN A 376 8.17 16.15 13.74
CA ASN A 376 9.62 15.96 13.72
C ASN A 376 10.10 15.28 12.42
N LEU A 377 9.29 14.38 11.84
CA LEU A 377 9.57 13.78 10.54
C LEU A 377 9.51 14.83 9.41
N ASP A 378 8.58 15.80 9.48
CA ASP A 378 8.53 16.89 8.52
C ASP A 378 9.79 17.79 8.61
N ARG A 379 10.34 17.95 9.82
CA ARG A 379 11.62 18.63 10.03
C ARG A 379 12.79 17.82 9.45
N LEU A 380 12.86 16.50 9.67
CA LEU A 380 13.86 15.62 9.06
C LEU A 380 13.82 15.71 7.54
N ARG A 381 12.63 15.74 6.97
CA ARG A 381 12.42 15.92 5.52
C ARG A 381 13.00 17.25 5.03
N SER A 382 12.70 18.35 5.73
CA SER A 382 13.25 19.67 5.37
C SER A 382 14.77 19.72 5.47
N ILE A 383 15.39 19.03 6.43
CA ILE A 383 16.84 18.90 6.55
C ILE A 383 17.40 18.11 5.36
N ALA A 384 16.80 16.97 5.01
CA ALA A 384 17.22 16.17 3.86
C ALA A 384 17.16 16.99 2.56
N ASP A 385 16.12 17.79 2.37
CA ASP A 385 15.97 18.68 1.22
C ASP A 385 17.04 19.78 1.20
N ALA A 386 17.36 20.36 2.36
CA ALA A 386 18.37 21.42 2.47
C ALA A 386 19.78 20.92 2.19
N LEU A 387 20.11 19.65 2.42
CA LEU A 387 21.42 19.07 2.14
C LEU A 387 21.82 19.11 0.66
N ASP A 388 20.87 19.24 -0.25
CA ASP A 388 21.16 19.41 -1.69
C ASP A 388 21.70 20.80 -2.04
N ASP A 389 21.37 21.82 -1.24
CA ASP A 389 21.58 23.24 -1.57
C ASP A 389 22.71 23.91 -0.77
N VAL A 390 23.24 23.22 0.24
CA VAL A 390 24.30 23.78 1.12
C VAL A 390 25.71 23.39 0.69
N SER A 391 26.67 24.20 1.11
CA SER A 391 28.09 23.83 1.03
C SER A 391 28.40 22.63 1.94
N PRO A 392 29.47 21.86 1.67
CA PRO A 392 29.87 20.76 2.54
C PRO A 392 29.98 21.14 4.01
N GLU A 393 30.53 22.31 4.31
CA GLU A 393 30.67 22.82 5.69
C GLU A 393 29.30 23.10 6.35
N GLY A 394 28.38 23.74 5.61
CA GLY A 394 27.02 23.99 6.09
C GLY A 394 26.19 22.70 6.24
N GLY A 395 26.43 21.71 5.38
CA GLY A 395 25.78 20.41 5.43
C GLY A 395 26.15 19.60 6.67
N ALA A 396 27.36 19.75 7.21
CA ALA A 396 27.76 19.10 8.46
C ALA A 396 26.85 19.45 9.61
N GLY A 397 26.48 20.73 9.77
CA GLY A 397 25.56 21.17 10.82
C GLY A 397 24.17 20.55 10.69
N LEU A 398 23.66 20.45 9.47
CA LEU A 398 22.35 19.83 9.18
C LEU A 398 22.33 18.32 9.47
N ILE A 399 23.42 17.61 9.17
CA ILE A 399 23.53 16.17 9.51
C ILE A 399 23.53 15.97 11.02
N VAL A 400 24.24 16.82 11.77
CA VAL A 400 24.24 16.79 13.23
C VAL A 400 22.85 17.06 13.79
N GLU A 401 22.15 18.08 13.28
CA GLU A 401 20.75 18.39 13.65
C GLU A 401 19.84 17.21 13.38
N ALA A 402 19.91 16.60 12.19
CA ALA A 402 19.12 15.43 11.84
C ALA A 402 19.39 14.25 12.81
N ASN A 403 20.65 13.98 13.12
CA ASN A 403 20.99 12.92 14.05
C ASN A 403 20.46 13.21 15.46
N GLN A 404 20.51 14.45 15.94
CA GLN A 404 19.93 14.83 17.23
C GLN A 404 18.43 14.55 17.27
N LEU A 405 17.67 14.97 16.25
CA LEU A 405 16.24 14.67 16.13
C LEU A 405 15.98 13.16 16.12
N VAL A 406 16.73 12.40 15.33
CA VAL A 406 16.57 10.94 15.26
C VAL A 406 16.85 10.28 16.62
N GLN A 407 17.93 10.68 17.33
CA GLN A 407 18.27 10.07 18.62
C GLN A 407 17.31 10.46 19.74
N GLN A 408 16.83 11.70 19.76
CA GLN A 408 16.02 12.24 20.84
C GLN A 408 14.53 11.93 20.69
N GLU A 409 14.02 11.85 19.46
CA GLU A 409 12.60 11.68 19.20
C GLU A 409 12.30 10.27 18.65
N VAL A 410 12.97 9.85 17.59
CA VAL A 410 12.67 8.57 16.94
C VAL A 410 13.15 7.40 17.78
N VAL A 411 14.45 7.37 18.15
CA VAL A 411 15.04 6.22 18.88
C VAL A 411 14.43 6.05 20.27
N LEU A 412 14.07 7.14 20.94
CA LEU A 412 13.39 7.07 22.23
C LEU A 412 11.98 6.51 22.11
N HIS A 413 11.21 6.99 21.13
CA HIS A 413 9.86 6.50 20.85
C HIS A 413 9.87 4.99 20.55
N GLU A 414 10.70 4.55 19.60
CA GLU A 414 10.80 3.13 19.20
C GLU A 414 11.21 2.20 20.37
N ARG A 415 12.04 2.70 21.28
CA ARG A 415 12.44 1.93 22.49
C ARG A 415 11.34 1.86 23.54
N ASP A 416 10.58 2.93 23.70
CA ASP A 416 9.47 2.94 24.67
C ASP A 416 8.35 2.01 24.19
N ASP A 417 8.05 2.01 22.91
CA ASP A 417 7.06 1.12 22.33
C ASP A 417 7.46 -0.35 22.46
N GLU A 418 8.71 -0.70 22.17
CA GLU A 418 9.21 -2.06 22.34
C GLU A 418 9.22 -2.51 23.80
N GLY A 419 9.51 -1.58 24.75
CA GLY A 419 9.59 -1.84 26.18
C GLY A 419 8.24 -1.86 26.90
N THR A 420 7.31 -0.99 26.50
CA THR A 420 6.10 -0.69 27.28
C THR A 420 4.83 -1.01 26.51
N VAL A 421 4.69 -0.53 25.29
CA VAL A 421 3.45 -0.61 24.51
C VAL A 421 3.23 -2.01 23.93
N TYR A 422 4.23 -2.57 23.26
CA TYR A 422 4.11 -3.88 22.60
C TYR A 422 3.88 -5.05 23.55
N PRO A 423 4.54 -5.17 24.71
CA PRO A 423 4.20 -6.21 25.68
C PRO A 423 2.76 -6.09 26.19
N ARG A 424 2.20 -4.87 26.21
CA ARG A 424 0.83 -4.59 26.61
C ARG A 424 -0.15 -5.01 25.49
N LEU A 425 0.14 -4.62 24.23
CA LEU A 425 -0.63 -5.02 23.06
C LEU A 425 -0.60 -6.54 22.84
N ALA A 426 0.53 -7.20 23.02
CA ALA A 426 0.65 -8.66 22.89
C ALA A 426 -0.31 -9.40 23.82
N ARG A 427 -0.48 -8.90 25.06
CA ARG A 427 -1.43 -9.45 26.04
C ARG A 427 -2.88 -9.25 25.61
N ILE A 428 -3.21 -8.13 24.95
CA ILE A 428 -4.55 -7.79 24.49
C ILE A 428 -4.91 -8.58 23.23
N LEU A 429 -3.97 -8.66 22.28
CA LEU A 429 -4.22 -9.29 20.98
C LEU A 429 -4.15 -10.83 21.04
N ARG A 430 -3.50 -11.41 22.06
CA ARG A 430 -3.21 -12.85 22.17
C ARG A 430 -2.49 -13.46 20.94
N GLU A 431 -1.91 -12.64 20.12
CA GLU A 431 -1.22 -13.00 18.87
C GLU A 431 0.15 -12.33 18.83
N THR A 432 1.17 -13.13 18.54
CA THR A 432 2.57 -12.68 18.47
C THR A 432 3.00 -12.31 17.05
N HIS A 433 2.26 -12.77 16.02
CA HIS A 433 2.66 -12.56 14.62
C HIS A 433 2.51 -11.11 14.15
N SER A 434 1.44 -10.41 14.53
CA SER A 434 1.22 -8.99 14.17
C SER A 434 2.34 -8.09 14.69
N LEU A 435 2.86 -8.37 15.90
CA LEU A 435 3.93 -7.59 16.53
C LEU A 435 5.34 -7.96 16.01
N SER A 436 5.50 -9.13 15.39
CA SER A 436 6.81 -9.51 14.82
C SER A 436 7.20 -8.69 13.59
N ALA A 437 6.24 -8.22 12.81
CA ALA A 437 6.47 -7.31 11.68
C ALA A 437 6.91 -5.94 12.18
N MET A 438 6.26 -5.42 13.23
CA MET A 438 6.59 -4.15 13.86
C MET A 438 8.01 -4.19 14.48
N SER A 439 8.35 -5.24 15.19
CA SER A 439 9.72 -5.43 15.71
C SER A 439 10.79 -5.54 14.62
N ARG A 440 10.45 -5.92 13.38
CA ARG A 440 11.38 -5.86 12.24
C ARG A 440 11.57 -4.42 11.75
N ALA A 441 10.50 -3.65 11.64
CA ALA A 441 10.58 -2.23 11.27
C ALA A 441 11.44 -1.45 12.28
N HIS A 442 11.23 -1.65 13.59
CA HIS A 442 12.08 -1.07 14.64
C HIS A 442 13.56 -1.40 14.46
N ARG A 443 13.90 -2.67 14.17
CA ARG A 443 15.30 -3.05 13.98
C ARG A 443 15.94 -2.33 12.80
N GLU A 444 15.18 -2.12 11.71
CA GLU A 444 15.67 -1.38 10.54
C GLU A 444 15.81 0.11 10.82
N ILE A 445 14.82 0.72 11.47
CA ILE A 445 14.89 2.12 11.93
C ILE A 445 16.10 2.34 12.84
N LEU A 446 16.29 1.49 13.86
CA LEU A 446 17.42 1.56 14.77
C LEU A 446 18.75 1.26 14.05
N HIS A 447 18.76 0.44 12.99
CA HIS A 447 19.94 0.22 12.18
C HIS A 447 20.34 1.48 11.42
N LEU A 448 19.39 2.11 10.74
CA LEU A 448 19.63 3.37 10.02
C LEU A 448 20.03 4.52 10.96
N ALA A 449 19.39 4.61 12.12
CA ALA A 449 19.76 5.60 13.15
C ALA A 449 21.22 5.42 13.61
N ARG A 450 21.68 4.17 13.78
CA ARG A 450 23.09 3.88 14.09
C ARG A 450 24.05 4.23 12.95
N LEU A 451 23.63 4.03 11.69
CA LEU A 451 24.44 4.44 10.54
C LEU A 451 24.58 5.95 10.48
N LEU A 452 23.50 6.69 10.71
CA LEU A 452 23.53 8.17 10.78
C LEU A 452 24.44 8.66 11.92
N ALA A 453 24.34 8.04 13.10
CA ALA A 453 25.19 8.37 14.25
C ALA A 453 26.69 8.15 13.95
N ARG A 454 27.06 7.06 13.27
CA ARG A 454 28.46 6.82 12.85
C ARG A 454 28.95 7.88 11.88
N ILE A 455 28.12 8.32 10.92
CA ILE A 455 28.49 9.43 10.03
C ILE A 455 28.81 10.66 10.87
N VAL A 456 28.04 10.96 11.92
CA VAL A 456 28.27 12.11 12.78
C VAL A 456 29.54 11.96 13.64
N GLU A 457 29.81 10.74 14.17
CA GLU A 457 31.02 10.44 14.95
C GLU A 457 32.30 10.65 14.10
N ASP A 458 32.26 10.29 12.81
CA ASP A 458 33.38 10.41 11.88
C ASP A 458 33.41 11.78 11.18
N LEU A 459 32.50 12.69 11.49
CA LEU A 459 32.29 13.96 10.81
C LEU A 459 33.38 14.97 11.18
N ALA A 460 34.48 14.98 10.42
CA ALA A 460 35.45 16.04 10.49
C ALA A 460 35.15 17.07 9.38
N PRO A 461 35.06 18.38 9.70
CA PRO A 461 34.71 19.42 8.72
C PRO A 461 35.54 19.36 7.41
N GLU A 462 36.79 18.95 7.52
CA GLU A 462 37.74 18.81 6.42
C GLU A 462 37.48 17.58 5.51
N LYS A 463 36.65 16.63 5.98
CA LYS A 463 36.32 15.38 5.26
C LYS A 463 34.92 15.37 4.67
N VAL A 464 34.14 16.43 4.93
CA VAL A 464 32.79 16.52 4.40
C VAL A 464 32.84 16.81 2.91
N ASP A 465 32.45 15.84 2.12
CA ASP A 465 32.33 15.97 0.68
C ASP A 465 30.87 15.78 0.22
N ARG A 466 30.62 15.97 -1.06
CA ARG A 466 29.28 15.79 -1.64
C ARG A 466 28.77 14.34 -1.60
N TYR A 467 29.67 13.37 -1.48
CA TYR A 467 29.26 11.95 -1.37
C TYR A 467 28.75 11.64 0.03
N LEU A 468 29.44 12.14 1.05
CA LEU A 468 29.00 12.00 2.44
C LEU A 468 27.66 12.68 2.69
N LEU A 469 27.46 13.92 2.15
CA LEU A 469 26.18 14.61 2.23
C LEU A 469 25.04 13.79 1.61
N ARG A 470 25.30 13.14 0.46
CA ARG A 470 24.32 12.29 -0.21
C ARG A 470 24.01 11.01 0.56
N ASP A 471 25.02 10.39 1.15
CA ASP A 471 24.81 9.18 1.93
C ASP A 471 24.03 9.50 3.21
N ALA A 472 24.34 10.59 3.89
CA ALA A 472 23.56 11.09 5.03
C ALA A 472 22.13 11.42 4.62
N GLN A 473 21.92 12.13 3.52
CA GLN A 473 20.60 12.46 2.99
C GLN A 473 19.75 11.20 2.74
N ARG A 474 20.33 10.18 2.11
CA ARG A 474 19.66 8.90 1.86
C ARG A 474 19.20 8.23 3.14
N ILE A 475 20.06 8.20 4.16
CA ILE A 475 19.74 7.59 5.44
C ILE A 475 18.62 8.37 6.13
N ILE A 476 18.68 9.70 6.11
CA ILE A 476 17.65 10.56 6.71
C ILE A 476 16.29 10.35 6.01
N GLU A 477 16.27 10.32 4.66
CA GLU A 477 15.05 10.05 3.89
C GLU A 477 14.49 8.64 4.16
N ALA A 478 15.37 7.63 4.27
CA ALA A 478 14.95 6.28 4.58
C ALA A 478 14.35 6.17 5.99
N ILE A 479 14.94 6.84 6.99
CA ILE A 479 14.39 6.91 8.36
C ILE A 479 13.02 7.57 8.32
N GLU A 480 12.87 8.73 7.65
CA GLU A 480 11.62 9.46 7.57
C GLU A 480 10.49 8.59 7.01
N ILE A 481 10.74 7.93 5.88
CA ILE A 481 9.75 7.07 5.22
C ILE A 481 9.39 5.87 6.12
N LEU A 482 10.39 5.18 6.68
CA LEU A 482 10.17 4.00 7.51
C LEU A 482 9.38 4.34 8.79
N VAL A 483 9.75 5.42 9.48
CA VAL A 483 9.07 5.84 10.72
C VAL A 483 7.64 6.27 10.41
N ARG A 484 7.42 7.06 9.36
CA ARG A 484 6.07 7.48 8.95
C ARG A 484 5.15 6.29 8.65
N MET A 485 5.67 5.29 7.93
CA MET A 485 4.93 4.06 7.63
C MET A 485 4.67 3.22 8.88
N HIS A 486 5.66 3.16 9.76
CA HIS A 486 5.58 2.41 11.00
C HIS A 486 4.52 3.01 11.94
N THR A 487 4.55 4.33 12.13
CA THR A 487 3.54 5.06 12.91
C THR A 487 2.12 4.85 12.35
N ALA A 488 1.96 4.84 11.02
CA ALA A 488 0.66 4.53 10.41
C ALA A 488 0.19 3.08 10.70
N GLN A 489 1.11 2.12 10.79
CA GLN A 489 0.79 0.73 11.19
C GLN A 489 0.35 0.64 12.65
N GLU A 490 0.96 1.41 13.54
CA GLU A 490 0.62 1.47 14.96
C GLU A 490 -0.76 2.07 15.18
N GLU A 491 -1.06 3.20 14.52
CA GLU A 491 -2.40 3.82 14.54
C GLU A 491 -3.49 2.84 14.13
N ASP A 492 -3.27 2.08 13.05
CA ASP A 492 -4.19 1.04 12.60
C ASP A 492 -4.47 -0.04 13.67
N ILE A 493 -3.43 -0.42 14.42
CA ILE A 493 -3.57 -1.41 15.51
C ILE A 493 -4.33 -0.80 16.67
N TYR A 494 -4.03 0.45 17.02
CA TYR A 494 -4.71 1.15 18.11
C TYR A 494 -6.20 1.36 17.80
N GLU A 495 -6.54 1.78 16.56
CA GLU A 495 -7.92 1.86 16.10
C GLU A 495 -8.63 0.49 16.12
N ALA A 496 -7.98 -0.56 15.62
CA ALA A 496 -8.55 -1.91 15.62
C ALA A 496 -8.79 -2.44 17.03
N VAL A 497 -7.96 -2.07 18.01
CA VAL A 497 -8.14 -2.41 19.42
C VAL A 497 -9.25 -1.55 20.04
N ALA A 498 -9.35 -0.26 19.69
CA ALA A 498 -10.40 0.65 20.17
C ALA A 498 -11.79 0.33 19.62
N GLU A 499 -11.93 0.03 18.31
CA GLU A 499 -13.21 -0.38 17.70
C GLU A 499 -13.76 -1.67 18.27
N ARG A 500 -12.91 -2.63 18.64
CA ARG A 500 -13.29 -3.84 19.36
C ARG A 500 -13.82 -3.56 20.78
N THR A 501 -13.61 -2.33 21.27
CA THR A 501 -14.06 -1.84 22.58
C THR A 501 -15.45 -1.23 22.53
N ALA A 502 -15.89 -0.72 21.37
CA ALA A 502 -17.17 -0.03 21.19
C ALA A 502 -18.33 -0.95 20.73
N ALA A 503 -18.06 -2.20 20.32
CA ALA A 503 -19.01 -3.23 19.88
C ALA A 503 -19.18 -4.33 20.94
#